data_feacd06f1a8f92959b6ed2139f370aa3
#
_entry.id   feacd06f1a8f92959b6ed2139f370aa3
#
_cell.length_a   1.000
_cell.length_b   1.000
_cell.length_c   1.000
_cell.angle_alpha   90.00
_cell.angle_beta   90.00
_cell.angle_gamma   90.00
#
_symmetry.space_group_name_H-M   'P 1'
#
loop_
_entity.id
_entity.type
_entity.pdbx_description
1 polymer ?
#
loop_
_entity_poly.entity_id
_entity_poly.type
_entity_poly.pdbx_seq_one_letter_code
_entity_poly.pdbx_strand_id
1 'polypeptide(L)'
;MTEDVFWRAHTDLPREAPGSEATTRLLLRLAGPLPSRPRVLDVGSGTGPATVLLAQLTGGDVTAVDRHEPFLARVTERAKAANVHVGTLAASMDALPFAPGSVDLLWAEGSAYIMGFDAALAAWRPLLTPSGVVVLTEAEWSSDAPAPEARAFWDAGYPAMRTMPGNVAAIARAGWSIRAVYVLPDADWDNYYGPLAARIEELRAEGVPDDRLAAVREEIDVRERHGADYGYTAYVLRPR
;
A
#
# COMPACT_ATOMS: atom_id res chain seq x y z
N MET A 1 8.98 7.54 18.67
CA MET A 1 9.57 6.24 18.22
C MET A 1 10.99 6.50 17.74
N THR A 2 11.99 5.76 18.19
CA THR A 2 13.30 5.84 17.56
C THR A 2 13.22 5.11 16.23
N GLU A 3 13.70 5.72 15.15
CA GLU A 3 13.69 5.19 13.79
C GLU A 3 14.21 3.74 13.71
N ASP A 4 15.21 3.41 14.53
CA ASP A 4 15.79 2.06 14.65
C ASP A 4 14.76 0.98 15.06
N VAL A 5 13.91 1.22 16.07
CA VAL A 5 12.91 0.23 16.53
C VAL A 5 11.81 0.03 15.50
N PHE A 6 11.38 1.10 14.82
CA PHE A 6 10.42 1.00 13.73
C PHE A 6 10.93 0.04 12.64
N TRP A 7 12.12 0.29 12.11
CA TRP A 7 12.68 -0.54 11.03
C TRP A 7 12.93 -1.98 11.47
N ARG A 8 13.38 -2.20 12.72
CA ARG A 8 13.54 -3.56 13.27
C ARG A 8 12.23 -4.32 13.37
N ALA A 9 11.14 -3.65 13.71
CA ALA A 9 9.81 -4.26 13.76
C ALA A 9 9.25 -4.59 12.37
N HIS A 10 9.62 -3.80 11.35
CA HIS A 10 9.21 -4.00 9.96
C HIS A 10 10.21 -4.81 9.13
N THR A 11 11.31 -5.26 9.74
CA THR A 11 12.26 -6.14 9.05
C THR A 11 11.64 -7.53 8.88
N ASP A 12 11.70 -8.05 7.65
CA ASP A 12 11.27 -9.41 7.27
C ASP A 12 9.76 -9.68 7.41
N LEU A 13 8.94 -8.67 7.60
CA LEU A 13 7.50 -8.87 7.54
C LEU A 13 7.06 -9.40 6.16
N PRO A 14 6.04 -10.27 6.12
CA PRO A 14 5.49 -10.73 4.84
C PRO A 14 4.89 -9.59 4.01
N ARG A 15 4.40 -8.53 4.66
CA ARG A 15 3.89 -7.29 4.05
C ARG A 15 3.92 -6.13 5.04
N GLU A 16 3.85 -4.90 4.48
CA GLU A 16 3.99 -3.66 5.25
C GLU A 16 2.68 -2.87 5.37
N ALA A 17 1.56 -3.46 4.93
CA ALA A 17 0.23 -2.88 5.00
C ALA A 17 -0.83 -3.99 4.91
N PRO A 18 -2.10 -3.73 5.33
CA PRO A 18 -3.21 -4.64 5.14
C PRO A 18 -3.39 -5.07 3.69
N GLY A 19 -3.66 -6.35 3.48
CA GLY A 19 -3.86 -6.93 2.15
C GLY A 19 -3.62 -8.43 2.14
N SER A 20 -3.89 -9.05 0.98
CA SER A 20 -3.67 -10.47 0.76
C SER A 20 -3.44 -10.78 -0.72
N GLU A 21 -2.91 -11.97 -1.00
CA GLU A 21 -2.83 -12.49 -2.37
C GLU A 21 -4.21 -12.55 -3.03
N ALA A 22 -5.24 -12.92 -2.28
CA ALA A 22 -6.61 -12.99 -2.78
C ALA A 22 -7.14 -11.61 -3.20
N THR A 23 -6.88 -10.59 -2.38
CA THR A 23 -7.24 -9.21 -2.66
C THR A 23 -6.47 -8.67 -3.86
N THR A 24 -5.14 -8.86 -3.93
CA THR A 24 -4.33 -8.44 -5.08
C THR A 24 -4.83 -9.09 -6.38
N ARG A 25 -5.14 -10.41 -6.37
CA ARG A 25 -5.73 -11.11 -7.53
C ARG A 25 -7.11 -10.57 -7.92
N LEU A 26 -7.96 -10.26 -6.96
CA LEU A 26 -9.26 -9.64 -7.21
C LEU A 26 -9.11 -8.28 -7.87
N LEU A 27 -8.29 -7.41 -7.30
CA LEU A 27 -8.06 -6.05 -7.78
C LEU A 27 -7.46 -6.05 -9.19
N LEU A 28 -6.52 -6.97 -9.48
CA LEU A 28 -5.98 -7.12 -10.83
C LEU A 28 -7.06 -7.51 -11.85
N ARG A 29 -7.99 -8.42 -11.49
CA ARG A 29 -9.15 -8.73 -12.35
C ARG A 29 -10.06 -7.51 -12.57
N LEU A 30 -10.30 -6.72 -11.52
CA LEU A 30 -11.10 -5.50 -11.58
C LEU A 30 -10.42 -4.38 -12.40
N ALA A 31 -9.11 -4.37 -12.49
CA ALA A 31 -8.36 -3.49 -13.38
C ALA A 31 -8.76 -3.70 -14.87
N GLY A 32 -9.22 -4.91 -15.20
CA GLY A 32 -9.67 -5.29 -16.54
C GLY A 32 -8.51 -5.70 -17.44
N PRO A 33 -8.73 -5.77 -18.76
CA PRO A 33 -7.71 -6.23 -19.68
C PRO A 33 -6.50 -5.27 -19.73
N LEU A 34 -5.32 -5.82 -19.66
CA LEU A 34 -4.04 -5.17 -19.85
C LEU A 34 -3.39 -5.65 -21.15
N PRO A 35 -2.39 -4.92 -21.70
CA PRO A 35 -1.56 -5.45 -22.79
C PRO A 35 -0.92 -6.80 -22.44
N SER A 36 -0.49 -7.56 -23.46
CA SER A 36 0.10 -8.90 -23.28
C SER A 36 1.37 -8.91 -22.42
N ARG A 37 2.10 -7.80 -22.38
CA ARG A 37 3.27 -7.56 -21.51
C ARG A 37 3.18 -6.14 -20.95
N PRO A 38 2.33 -5.91 -19.95
CA PRO A 38 2.12 -4.58 -19.43
C PRO A 38 3.37 -4.07 -18.71
N ARG A 39 3.61 -2.75 -18.78
CA ARG A 39 4.55 -2.07 -17.90
C ARG A 39 3.84 -1.72 -16.60
N VAL A 40 4.32 -2.34 -15.52
CA VAL A 40 3.71 -2.26 -14.19
C VAL A 40 4.67 -1.56 -13.23
N LEU A 41 4.19 -0.54 -12.53
CA LEU A 41 4.90 0.06 -11.41
C LEU A 41 4.16 -0.29 -10.12
N ASP A 42 4.90 -0.85 -9.16
CA ASP A 42 4.41 -1.04 -7.78
C ASP A 42 5.08 0.01 -6.89
N VAL A 43 4.32 1.04 -6.51
CA VAL A 43 4.83 2.28 -5.88
C VAL A 43 4.60 2.23 -4.36
N GLY A 44 5.69 2.30 -3.60
CA GLY A 44 5.69 1.96 -2.18
C GLY A 44 5.54 0.45 -2.00
N SER A 45 6.36 -0.30 -2.73
CA SER A 45 6.23 -1.77 -2.83
C SER A 45 6.50 -2.52 -1.53
N GLY A 46 7.13 -1.86 -0.54
CA GLY A 46 7.56 -2.52 0.68
C GLY A 46 8.40 -3.75 0.37
N THR A 47 8.16 -4.84 1.07
CA THR A 47 8.85 -6.14 0.87
C THR A 47 8.40 -6.90 -0.38
N GLY A 48 7.49 -6.37 -1.19
CA GLY A 48 7.15 -6.82 -2.55
C GLY A 48 6.22 -8.03 -2.73
N PRO A 49 5.32 -8.36 -1.82
CA PRO A 49 4.40 -9.49 -2.03
C PRO A 49 3.46 -9.25 -3.23
N ALA A 50 2.92 -8.04 -3.36
CA ALA A 50 2.10 -7.65 -4.51
C ALA A 50 2.94 -7.60 -5.79
N THR A 51 4.14 -7.02 -5.75
CA THR A 51 5.07 -6.92 -6.89
C THR A 51 5.31 -8.28 -7.55
N VAL A 52 5.71 -9.28 -6.74
CA VAL A 52 6.03 -10.63 -7.22
C VAL A 52 4.79 -11.31 -7.81
N LEU A 53 3.66 -11.16 -7.13
CA LEU A 53 2.40 -11.71 -7.61
C LEU A 53 1.95 -11.08 -8.94
N LEU A 54 2.09 -9.76 -9.07
CA LEU A 54 1.80 -9.04 -10.32
C LEU A 54 2.70 -9.54 -11.47
N ALA A 55 3.99 -9.76 -11.20
CA ALA A 55 4.91 -10.32 -12.20
C ALA A 55 4.48 -11.72 -12.65
N GLN A 56 4.09 -12.60 -11.73
CA GLN A 56 3.59 -13.94 -12.04
C GLN A 56 2.30 -13.92 -12.87
N LEU A 57 1.37 -13.01 -12.52
CA LEU A 57 0.04 -12.99 -13.12
C LEU A 57 -0.01 -12.30 -14.48
N THR A 58 0.81 -11.27 -14.67
CA THR A 58 0.78 -10.45 -15.88
C THR A 58 1.81 -10.87 -16.92
N GLY A 59 2.91 -11.50 -16.49
CA GLY A 59 4.07 -11.74 -17.37
C GLY A 59 4.67 -10.44 -17.93
N GLY A 60 4.34 -9.30 -17.31
CA GLY A 60 4.73 -7.97 -17.73
C GLY A 60 6.14 -7.56 -17.29
N ASP A 61 6.50 -6.33 -17.60
CA ASP A 61 7.69 -5.66 -17.11
C ASP A 61 7.33 -4.92 -15.82
N VAL A 62 7.66 -5.53 -14.67
CA VAL A 62 7.26 -5.05 -13.35
C VAL A 62 8.44 -4.41 -12.64
N THR A 63 8.26 -3.19 -12.17
CA THR A 63 9.24 -2.45 -11.37
C THR A 63 8.66 -2.13 -9.99
N ALA A 64 9.34 -2.61 -8.95
CA ALA A 64 9.11 -2.22 -7.57
C ALA A 64 9.79 -0.88 -7.28
N VAL A 65 9.06 0.06 -6.74
CA VAL A 65 9.58 1.37 -6.34
C VAL A 65 9.39 1.56 -4.84
N ASP A 66 10.47 1.81 -4.14
CA ASP A 66 10.45 2.14 -2.70
C ASP A 66 11.63 3.04 -2.36
N ARG A 67 11.54 3.80 -1.27
CA ARG A 67 12.67 4.59 -0.75
C ARG A 67 13.59 3.78 0.16
N HIS A 68 13.07 2.73 0.77
CA HIS A 68 13.80 1.90 1.72
C HIS A 68 14.49 0.75 0.98
N GLU A 69 15.78 0.92 0.68
CA GLU A 69 16.57 -0.06 -0.07
C GLU A 69 16.53 -1.49 0.52
N PRO A 70 16.52 -1.71 1.86
CA PRO A 70 16.34 -3.04 2.41
C PRO A 70 15.07 -3.75 1.96
N PHE A 71 13.96 -3.04 1.77
CA PHE A 71 12.74 -3.62 1.20
C PHE A 71 12.96 -4.07 -0.25
N LEU A 72 13.64 -3.27 -1.06
CA LEU A 72 13.95 -3.62 -2.45
C LEU A 72 14.87 -4.84 -2.55
N ALA A 73 15.78 -5.03 -1.60
CA ALA A 73 16.56 -6.25 -1.51
C ALA A 73 15.66 -7.47 -1.27
N ARG A 74 14.66 -7.35 -0.37
CA ARG A 74 13.67 -8.43 -0.14
C ARG A 74 12.81 -8.70 -1.37
N VAL A 75 12.39 -7.66 -2.11
CA VAL A 75 11.70 -7.83 -3.41
C VAL A 75 12.53 -8.71 -4.34
N THR A 76 13.83 -8.40 -4.46
CA THR A 76 14.76 -9.16 -5.33
C THR A 76 14.87 -10.63 -4.92
N GLU A 77 15.01 -10.90 -3.62
CA GLU A 77 15.05 -12.26 -3.07
C GLU A 77 13.75 -13.03 -3.34
N ARG A 78 12.59 -12.40 -3.09
CA ARG A 78 11.28 -12.99 -3.35
C ARG A 78 11.05 -13.27 -4.83
N ALA A 79 11.42 -12.34 -5.71
CA ALA A 79 11.31 -12.50 -7.16
C ALA A 79 12.16 -13.69 -7.64
N LYS A 80 13.41 -13.81 -7.13
CA LYS A 80 14.28 -14.95 -7.41
C LYS A 80 13.67 -16.27 -6.93
N ALA A 81 13.14 -16.32 -5.70
CA ALA A 81 12.50 -17.51 -5.13
C ALA A 81 11.25 -17.93 -5.93
N ALA A 82 10.50 -16.95 -6.46
CA ALA A 82 9.31 -17.16 -7.28
C ALA A 82 9.62 -17.42 -8.78
N ASN A 83 10.90 -17.37 -9.18
CA ASN A 83 11.36 -17.50 -10.56
C ASN A 83 10.70 -16.51 -11.52
N VAL A 84 10.57 -15.25 -11.10
CA VAL A 84 10.09 -14.12 -11.91
C VAL A 84 11.14 -13.03 -12.00
N HIS A 85 11.07 -12.22 -13.07
CA HIS A 85 11.89 -11.02 -13.20
C HIS A 85 11.14 -9.79 -12.70
N VAL A 86 11.78 -9.02 -11.82
CA VAL A 86 11.28 -7.76 -11.29
C VAL A 86 12.43 -6.76 -11.27
N GLY A 87 12.21 -5.57 -11.82
CA GLY A 87 13.11 -4.43 -11.62
C GLY A 87 12.89 -3.81 -10.25
N THR A 88 13.93 -3.22 -9.66
CA THR A 88 13.84 -2.44 -8.42
C THR A 88 14.38 -1.04 -8.62
N LEU A 89 13.75 -0.04 -8.01
CA LEU A 89 14.13 1.36 -8.13
C LEU A 89 13.99 2.06 -6.77
N ALA A 90 15.11 2.50 -6.21
CA ALA A 90 15.11 3.37 -5.04
C ALA A 90 14.76 4.79 -5.47
N ALA A 91 13.50 5.18 -5.28
CA ALA A 91 13.00 6.50 -5.67
C ALA A 91 11.85 6.96 -4.77
N SER A 92 11.62 8.27 -4.74
CA SER A 92 10.45 8.85 -4.09
C SER A 92 9.23 8.74 -5.02
N MET A 93 8.07 8.43 -4.45
CA MET A 93 6.82 8.25 -5.19
C MET A 93 6.26 9.54 -5.80
N ASP A 94 6.74 10.70 -5.37
CA ASP A 94 6.40 12.03 -5.89
C ASP A 94 7.30 12.47 -7.06
N ALA A 95 8.41 11.76 -7.32
CA ALA A 95 9.40 12.09 -8.34
C ALA A 95 9.83 10.83 -9.13
N LEU A 96 8.87 10.10 -9.65
CA LEU A 96 9.11 8.87 -10.41
C LEU A 96 9.78 9.17 -11.77
N PRO A 97 10.95 8.58 -12.08
CA PRO A 97 11.73 8.91 -13.27
C PRO A 97 11.23 8.12 -14.52
N PHE A 98 9.94 8.10 -14.74
CA PHE A 98 9.34 7.44 -15.89
C PHE A 98 8.78 8.45 -16.89
N ALA A 99 8.87 8.13 -18.16
CA ALA A 99 8.34 8.98 -19.21
C ALA A 99 6.81 9.07 -19.15
N PRO A 100 6.21 10.22 -19.47
CA PRO A 100 4.76 10.32 -19.63
C PRO A 100 4.23 9.26 -20.62
N GLY A 101 3.04 8.72 -20.31
CA GLY A 101 2.40 7.73 -21.16
C GLY A 101 3.12 6.39 -21.24
N SER A 102 3.95 6.04 -20.25
CA SER A 102 4.77 4.83 -20.31
C SER A 102 4.31 3.68 -19.40
N VAL A 103 3.29 3.87 -18.57
CA VAL A 103 2.84 2.89 -17.55
C VAL A 103 1.45 2.38 -17.89
N ASP A 104 1.27 1.08 -17.96
CA ASP A 104 -0.02 0.44 -18.23
C ASP A 104 -0.80 0.14 -16.94
N LEU A 105 -0.08 -0.18 -15.85
CA LEU A 105 -0.65 -0.42 -14.53
C LEU A 105 0.24 0.21 -13.46
N LEU A 106 -0.32 1.14 -12.69
CA LEU A 106 0.31 1.65 -11.48
C LEU A 106 -0.41 1.04 -10.27
N TRP A 107 0.36 0.42 -9.40
CA TRP A 107 -0.11 -0.27 -8.20
C TRP A 107 0.45 0.41 -6.96
N ALA A 108 -0.37 0.59 -5.90
CA ALA A 108 0.06 1.24 -4.67
C ALA A 108 -0.81 0.75 -3.48
N GLU A 109 -0.36 -0.29 -2.79
CA GLU A 109 -1.06 -0.79 -1.60
C GLU A 109 -0.56 -0.08 -0.34
N GLY A 110 -1.46 0.68 0.33
CA GLY A 110 -1.17 1.33 1.61
C GLY A 110 -0.03 2.35 1.59
N SER A 111 0.20 3.03 0.47
CA SER A 111 1.35 3.93 0.31
C SER A 111 0.99 5.34 -0.17
N ALA A 112 -0.11 5.54 -0.87
CA ALA A 112 -0.47 6.83 -1.47
C ALA A 112 -0.62 7.97 -0.45
N TYR A 113 -1.12 7.66 0.75
CA TYR A 113 -1.30 8.63 1.84
C TYR A 113 0.02 9.32 2.27
N ILE A 114 1.17 8.66 2.08
CA ILE A 114 2.50 9.18 2.48
C ILE A 114 2.83 10.49 1.76
N MET A 115 2.46 10.62 0.49
CA MET A 115 2.61 11.86 -0.26
C MET A 115 1.30 12.68 -0.31
N GLY A 116 0.22 12.12 0.20
CA GLY A 116 -1.13 12.66 0.14
C GLY A 116 -1.92 12.14 -1.07
N PHE A 117 -3.12 11.67 -0.81
CA PHE A 117 -3.99 11.03 -1.80
C PHE A 117 -4.21 11.88 -3.08
N ASP A 118 -4.55 13.17 -2.92
CA ASP A 118 -4.78 14.07 -4.06
C ASP A 118 -3.49 14.33 -4.85
N ALA A 119 -2.34 14.45 -4.16
CA ALA A 119 -1.03 14.63 -4.78
C ALA A 119 -0.63 13.39 -5.58
N ALA A 120 -0.87 12.18 -5.03
CA ALA A 120 -0.63 10.92 -5.72
C ALA A 120 -1.44 10.82 -7.02
N LEU A 121 -2.74 11.11 -6.97
CA LEU A 121 -3.61 11.11 -8.15
C LEU A 121 -3.13 12.09 -9.23
N ALA A 122 -2.63 13.27 -8.84
CA ALA A 122 -2.12 14.26 -9.77
C ALA A 122 -0.76 13.85 -10.37
N ALA A 123 0.18 13.39 -9.54
CA ALA A 123 1.54 13.05 -9.95
C ALA A 123 1.60 11.79 -10.83
N TRP A 124 0.75 10.81 -10.59
CA TRP A 124 0.80 9.53 -11.30
C TRP A 124 0.03 9.53 -12.62
N ARG A 125 -0.95 10.43 -12.77
CA ARG A 125 -1.78 10.52 -13.99
C ARG A 125 -0.97 10.66 -15.28
N PRO A 126 0.04 11.56 -15.37
CA PRO A 126 0.81 11.75 -16.60
C PRO A 126 1.61 10.50 -17.02
N LEU A 127 1.94 9.63 -16.08
CA LEU A 127 2.73 8.42 -16.35
C LEU A 127 1.96 7.36 -17.11
N LEU A 128 0.62 7.37 -17.01
CA LEU A 128 -0.22 6.33 -17.57
C LEU A 128 -0.34 6.43 -19.09
N THR A 129 -0.34 5.27 -19.74
CA THR A 129 -0.80 5.14 -21.13
C THR A 129 -2.29 5.56 -21.24
N PRO A 130 -2.81 5.84 -22.45
CA PRO A 130 -4.24 6.19 -22.62
C PRO A 130 -5.22 5.14 -22.07
N SER A 131 -4.81 3.87 -22.03
CA SER A 131 -5.59 2.78 -21.42
C SER A 131 -5.11 2.39 -20.02
N GLY A 132 -4.17 3.12 -19.46
CA GLY A 132 -3.53 2.81 -18.18
C GLY A 132 -4.50 2.84 -17.00
N VAL A 133 -4.17 2.10 -15.97
CA VAL A 133 -4.99 1.91 -14.77
C VAL A 133 -4.15 2.18 -13.54
N VAL A 134 -4.73 2.84 -12.55
CA VAL A 134 -4.21 2.88 -11.17
C VAL A 134 -5.04 1.95 -10.31
N VAL A 135 -4.37 1.14 -9.51
CA VAL A 135 -4.96 0.40 -8.40
C VAL A 135 -4.25 0.85 -7.13
N LEU A 136 -4.98 1.39 -6.19
CA LEU A 136 -4.43 1.79 -4.92
C LEU A 136 -5.35 1.40 -3.76
N THR A 137 -4.77 1.22 -2.57
CA THR A 137 -5.54 1.09 -1.33
C THR A 137 -5.26 2.29 -0.43
N GLU A 138 -6.30 2.77 0.23
CA GLU A 138 -6.28 3.99 1.02
C GLU A 138 -6.99 3.80 2.36
N ALA A 139 -6.42 4.34 3.43
CA ALA A 139 -7.05 4.36 4.75
C ALA A 139 -8.22 5.35 4.77
N GLU A 140 -9.34 4.93 5.32
CA GLU A 140 -10.58 5.72 5.33
C GLU A 140 -11.35 5.56 6.62
N TRP A 141 -12.05 6.61 7.00
CA TRP A 141 -13.06 6.53 8.04
C TRP A 141 -14.29 5.76 7.54
N SER A 142 -14.69 4.74 8.28
CA SER A 142 -15.96 4.02 8.10
C SER A 142 -17.10 4.69 8.87
N SER A 143 -16.77 5.58 9.82
CA SER A 143 -17.68 6.32 10.68
C SER A 143 -17.52 7.84 10.49
N ASP A 144 -18.61 8.57 10.48
CA ASP A 144 -18.59 10.04 10.51
C ASP A 144 -18.22 10.59 11.89
N ALA A 145 -18.32 9.76 12.95
CA ALA A 145 -18.01 10.08 14.34
C ALA A 145 -17.14 8.96 14.95
N PRO A 146 -15.89 8.78 14.49
CA PRO A 146 -15.00 7.78 15.04
C PRO A 146 -14.65 8.06 16.49
N ALA A 147 -14.29 7.03 17.24
CA ALA A 147 -13.85 7.15 18.63
C ALA A 147 -12.69 8.16 18.74
N PRO A 148 -12.66 9.00 19.80
CA PRO A 148 -11.61 10.02 19.96
C PRO A 148 -10.18 9.45 19.92
N GLU A 149 -9.97 8.24 20.43
CA GLU A 149 -8.68 7.56 20.40
C GLU A 149 -8.25 7.21 18.98
N ALA A 150 -9.14 6.60 18.18
CA ALA A 150 -8.88 6.32 16.77
C ALA A 150 -8.61 7.60 15.98
N ARG A 151 -9.40 8.66 16.26
CA ARG A 151 -9.20 9.97 15.64
C ARG A 151 -7.82 10.53 15.98
N ALA A 152 -7.41 10.53 17.25
CA ALA A 152 -6.12 11.05 17.67
C ALA A 152 -4.94 10.28 17.03
N PHE A 153 -5.05 8.95 16.96
CA PHE A 153 -4.04 8.11 16.31
C PHE A 153 -3.85 8.48 14.83
N TRP A 154 -4.94 8.51 14.07
CA TRP A 154 -4.87 8.78 12.64
C TRP A 154 -4.53 10.25 12.33
N ASP A 155 -5.01 11.21 13.12
CA ASP A 155 -4.67 12.63 12.93
C ASP A 155 -3.17 12.90 13.18
N ALA A 156 -2.51 12.10 14.01
CA ALA A 156 -1.05 12.20 14.21
C ALA A 156 -0.23 11.76 12.99
N GLY A 157 -0.70 10.74 12.24
CA GLY A 157 0.00 10.19 11.08
C GLY A 157 -0.60 10.57 9.73
N TYR A 158 -1.93 10.72 9.67
CA TYR A 158 -2.66 11.03 8.44
C TYR A 158 -3.86 11.95 8.69
N PRO A 159 -3.66 13.23 9.04
CA PRO A 159 -4.75 14.16 9.36
C PRO A 159 -5.70 14.46 8.17
N ALA A 160 -5.26 14.15 6.95
CA ALA A 160 -6.07 14.30 5.73
C ALA A 160 -6.98 13.11 5.43
N MET A 161 -7.03 12.10 6.32
CA MET A 161 -7.84 10.90 6.14
C MET A 161 -9.33 11.24 6.00
N ARG A 162 -9.96 10.71 4.96
CA ARG A 162 -11.35 10.98 4.58
C ARG A 162 -12.21 9.75 4.76
N THR A 163 -13.51 9.92 4.62
CA THR A 163 -14.46 8.83 4.38
C THR A 163 -14.44 8.41 2.91
N MET A 164 -14.95 7.22 2.60
CA MET A 164 -15.10 6.74 1.21
C MET A 164 -15.84 7.75 0.31
N PRO A 165 -16.98 8.36 0.69
CA PRO A 165 -17.61 9.41 -0.12
C PRO A 165 -16.70 10.60 -0.38
N GLY A 166 -15.88 10.98 0.61
CA GLY A 166 -14.89 12.05 0.48
C GLY A 166 -13.83 11.75 -0.58
N ASN A 167 -13.28 10.53 -0.57
CA ASN A 167 -12.29 10.09 -1.57
C ASN A 167 -12.92 9.90 -2.95
N VAL A 168 -14.12 9.34 -3.07
CA VAL A 168 -14.87 9.26 -4.33
C VAL A 168 -15.06 10.66 -4.95
N ALA A 169 -15.41 11.65 -4.16
CA ALA A 169 -15.53 13.03 -4.63
C ALA A 169 -14.18 13.63 -5.05
N ALA A 170 -13.10 13.36 -4.32
CA ALA A 170 -11.74 13.79 -4.66
C ALA A 170 -11.25 13.16 -5.98
N ILE A 171 -11.45 11.86 -6.17
CA ILE A 171 -11.16 11.12 -7.41
C ILE A 171 -11.88 11.76 -8.60
N ALA A 172 -13.18 12.06 -8.44
CA ALA A 172 -13.97 12.68 -9.49
C ALA A 172 -13.47 14.09 -9.86
N ARG A 173 -13.15 14.92 -8.87
CA ARG A 173 -12.58 16.27 -9.06
C ARG A 173 -11.20 16.21 -9.73
N ALA A 174 -10.38 15.22 -9.42
CA ALA A 174 -9.09 15.02 -10.04
C ALA A 174 -9.16 14.49 -11.49
N GLY A 175 -10.38 14.31 -12.03
CA GLY A 175 -10.60 13.89 -13.43
C GLY A 175 -10.37 12.39 -13.65
N TRP A 176 -10.60 11.57 -12.65
CA TRP A 176 -10.55 10.12 -12.76
C TRP A 176 -11.95 9.49 -12.85
N SER A 177 -12.01 8.34 -13.49
CA SER A 177 -13.17 7.45 -13.51
C SER A 177 -12.90 6.26 -12.60
N ILE A 178 -13.82 5.97 -11.69
CA ILE A 178 -13.77 4.80 -10.83
C ILE A 178 -14.35 3.60 -11.59
N ARG A 179 -13.55 2.54 -11.69
CA ARG A 179 -13.99 1.25 -12.26
C ARG A 179 -14.51 0.29 -11.20
N ALA A 180 -13.84 0.30 -10.04
CA ALA A 180 -14.24 -0.51 -8.91
C ALA A 180 -13.82 0.17 -7.60
N VAL A 181 -14.58 -0.12 -6.56
CA VAL A 181 -14.28 0.16 -5.16
C VAL A 181 -14.42 -1.15 -4.40
N TYR A 182 -13.47 -1.47 -3.54
CA TYR A 182 -13.49 -2.69 -2.74
C TYR A 182 -12.97 -2.42 -1.34
N VAL A 183 -13.80 -2.65 -0.33
CA VAL A 183 -13.39 -2.54 1.07
C VAL A 183 -12.63 -3.80 1.44
N LEU A 184 -11.41 -3.66 1.95
CA LEU A 184 -10.59 -4.79 2.35
C LEU A 184 -11.22 -5.49 3.56
N PRO A 185 -11.27 -6.82 3.57
CA PRO A 185 -11.80 -7.59 4.71
C PRO A 185 -10.84 -7.54 5.90
N ASP A 186 -11.35 -7.81 7.10
CA ASP A 186 -10.56 -7.86 8.34
C ASP A 186 -9.38 -8.85 8.24
N ALA A 187 -9.56 -9.97 7.55
CA ALA A 187 -8.49 -10.93 7.32
C ALA A 187 -7.24 -10.34 6.62
N ASP A 188 -7.41 -9.27 5.82
CA ASP A 188 -6.28 -8.57 5.20
C ASP A 188 -5.47 -7.76 6.23
N TRP A 189 -6.12 -7.29 7.31
CA TRP A 189 -5.45 -6.67 8.44
C TRP A 189 -4.70 -7.69 9.28
N ASP A 190 -5.28 -8.87 9.51
CA ASP A 190 -4.64 -9.97 10.25
C ASP A 190 -3.35 -10.43 9.57
N ASN A 191 -3.29 -10.40 8.23
CA ASN A 191 -2.08 -10.74 7.46
C ASN A 191 -0.92 -9.76 7.68
N TYR A 192 -1.18 -8.56 8.14
CA TYR A 192 -0.17 -7.56 8.49
C TYR A 192 0.08 -7.55 10.01
N TYR A 193 -0.96 -7.41 10.81
CA TYR A 193 -0.81 -7.24 12.25
C TYR A 193 -0.40 -8.52 13.00
N GLY A 194 -0.81 -9.68 12.52
CA GLY A 194 -0.37 -10.95 13.12
C GLY A 194 1.16 -11.11 13.11
N PRO A 195 1.81 -11.02 11.94
CA PRO A 195 3.28 -11.03 11.85
C PRO A 195 3.97 -9.89 12.61
N LEU A 196 3.41 -8.68 12.57
CA LEU A 196 3.95 -7.53 13.31
C LEU A 196 3.90 -7.76 14.82
N ALA A 197 2.78 -8.27 15.34
CA ALA A 197 2.66 -8.60 16.75
C ALA A 197 3.68 -9.68 17.18
N ALA A 198 3.85 -10.72 16.36
CA ALA A 198 4.87 -11.74 16.60
C ALA A 198 6.28 -11.15 16.63
N ARG A 199 6.60 -10.26 15.70
CA ARG A 199 7.90 -9.59 15.65
C ARG A 199 8.14 -8.68 16.85
N ILE A 200 7.13 -8.01 17.38
CA ILE A 200 7.20 -7.23 18.62
C ILE A 200 7.60 -8.13 19.80
N GLU A 201 7.00 -9.32 19.92
CA GLU A 201 7.33 -10.29 20.98
C GLU A 201 8.78 -10.80 20.87
N GLU A 202 9.27 -11.04 19.63
CA GLU A 202 10.66 -11.42 19.39
C GLU A 202 11.61 -10.30 19.85
N LEU A 203 11.33 -9.04 19.46
CA LEU A 203 12.13 -7.88 19.85
C LEU A 203 12.14 -7.67 21.36
N ARG A 204 11.01 -7.94 22.04
CA ARG A 204 10.94 -7.95 23.51
C ARG A 204 11.85 -9.02 24.11
N ALA A 205 11.85 -10.21 23.54
CA ALA A 205 12.74 -11.30 23.98
C ALA A 205 14.23 -10.99 23.69
N GLU A 206 14.53 -10.22 22.65
CA GLU A 206 15.87 -9.68 22.34
C GLU A 206 16.30 -8.57 23.32
N GLY A 207 15.43 -8.11 24.23
CA GLY A 207 15.72 -7.10 25.24
C GLY A 207 15.44 -5.67 24.82
N VAL A 208 14.62 -5.46 23.76
CA VAL A 208 14.16 -4.12 23.41
C VAL A 208 13.16 -3.65 24.49
N PRO A 209 13.35 -2.46 25.09
CA PRO A 209 12.48 -1.95 26.14
C PRO A 209 11.02 -1.78 25.70
N ASP A 210 10.06 -2.10 26.57
CA ASP A 210 8.63 -2.02 26.29
C ASP A 210 8.15 -0.62 25.89
N ASP A 211 8.71 0.43 26.46
CA ASP A 211 8.39 1.81 26.12
C ASP A 211 8.74 2.16 24.66
N ARG A 212 9.76 1.52 24.10
CA ARG A 212 10.11 1.65 22.67
C ARG A 212 9.21 0.82 21.75
N LEU A 213 8.76 -0.34 22.22
CA LEU A 213 7.84 -1.21 21.48
C LEU A 213 6.40 -0.70 21.50
N ALA A 214 6.02 0.06 22.54
CA ALA A 214 4.67 0.59 22.73
C ALA A 214 4.16 1.37 21.50
N ALA A 215 5.00 2.19 20.88
CA ALA A 215 4.59 2.98 19.73
C ALA A 215 4.33 2.13 18.45
N VAL A 216 4.98 0.97 18.32
CA VAL A 216 4.68 0.02 17.24
C VAL A 216 3.45 -0.82 17.59
N ARG A 217 3.26 -1.14 18.87
CA ARG A 217 2.10 -1.88 19.35
C ARG A 217 0.80 -1.06 19.27
N GLU A 218 0.89 0.27 19.42
CA GLU A 218 -0.26 1.19 19.47
C GLU A 218 -1.17 1.05 18.24
N GLU A 219 -0.62 0.89 17.04
CA GLU A 219 -1.44 0.73 15.83
C GLU A 219 -2.28 -0.55 15.86
N ILE A 220 -1.73 -1.64 16.39
CA ILE A 220 -2.46 -2.91 16.58
C ILE A 220 -3.56 -2.71 17.62
N ASP A 221 -3.22 -2.12 18.77
CA ASP A 221 -4.15 -1.89 19.87
C ASP A 221 -5.31 -0.99 19.48
N VAL A 222 -5.05 0.06 18.69
CA VAL A 222 -6.10 0.94 18.15
C VAL A 222 -7.00 0.17 17.19
N ARG A 223 -6.42 -0.70 16.32
CA ARG A 223 -7.21 -1.54 15.42
C ARG A 223 -8.10 -2.52 16.18
N GLU A 224 -7.55 -3.19 17.20
CA GLU A 224 -8.31 -4.14 18.03
C GLU A 224 -9.51 -3.48 18.70
N ARG A 225 -9.38 -2.24 19.19
CA ARG A 225 -10.45 -1.51 19.90
C ARG A 225 -11.41 -0.78 18.98
N HIS A 226 -10.93 -0.24 17.87
CA HIS A 226 -11.65 0.74 17.05
C HIS A 226 -11.68 0.37 15.56
N GLY A 227 -11.44 -0.88 15.20
CA GLY A 227 -11.40 -1.33 13.81
C GLY A 227 -12.71 -1.17 13.03
N ALA A 228 -13.83 -0.94 13.72
CA ALA A 228 -15.11 -0.61 13.08
C ALA A 228 -15.17 0.84 12.57
N ASP A 229 -14.33 1.73 13.12
CA ASP A 229 -14.35 3.15 12.79
C ASP A 229 -13.60 3.50 11.52
N TYR A 230 -12.68 2.62 11.07
CA TYR A 230 -11.84 2.85 9.90
C TYR A 230 -11.47 1.55 9.21
N GLY A 231 -11.05 1.66 7.97
CA GLY A 231 -10.59 0.53 7.18
C GLY A 231 -9.73 0.95 6.01
N TYR A 232 -9.38 -0.02 5.18
CA TYR A 232 -8.75 0.23 3.89
C TYR A 232 -9.75 -0.04 2.76
N THR A 233 -9.78 0.89 1.80
CA THR A 233 -10.58 0.76 0.58
C THR A 233 -9.67 0.76 -0.64
N ALA A 234 -9.84 -0.22 -1.50
CA ALA A 234 -9.17 -0.26 -2.78
C ALA A 234 -9.97 0.48 -3.85
N TYR A 235 -9.27 1.23 -4.68
CA TYR A 235 -9.79 1.96 -5.83
C TYR A 235 -9.11 1.50 -7.09
N VAL A 236 -9.91 1.16 -8.10
CA VAL A 236 -9.44 0.90 -9.47
C VAL A 236 -9.85 2.07 -10.34
N LEU A 237 -8.88 2.82 -10.86
CA LEU A 237 -9.09 4.12 -11.48
C LEU A 237 -8.54 4.17 -12.91
N ARG A 238 -9.21 4.93 -13.76
CA ARG A 238 -8.69 5.33 -15.09
C ARG A 238 -8.77 6.84 -15.27
N PRO A 239 -7.81 7.45 -15.98
CA PRO A 239 -7.97 8.84 -16.45
C PRO A 239 -9.25 9.00 -17.26
N ARG A 240 -9.94 10.15 -17.10
CA ARG A 240 -11.05 10.57 -17.98
C ARG A 240 -10.50 11.19 -19.24
#